data_d1cf36554c2bdead38aea866ec2e5642
#
_entry.id   d1cf36554c2bdead38aea866ec2e5642
#
_cell.length_a   1.000
_cell.length_b   1.000
_cell.length_c   1.000
_cell.angle_alpha   90.00
_cell.angle_beta   90.00
_cell.angle_gamma   90.00
#
_symmetry.space_group_name_H-M   'P 1'
#
loop_
_entity.id
_entity.type
_entity.pdbx_description
1 polymer ?
#
loop_
_entity_poly.entity_id
_entity_poly.type
_entity_poly.pdbx_seq_one_letter_code
_entity_poly.pdbx_strand_id
1 'polypeptide(L)'
;MRWAGLLACVLGSAALAADYGGPIFDAHLHYNEEAFNGSEGPHPLPDVLGRMQRNGVRAIVANSRPNDGTRSLAQAPETRQAGVTVVPFVRLYRNRADYDSWFRDESIYEMVQAELARGTAAGPYRGLGEFHLYESANANGPVARKLMALAEEKELAVLAHVDDAAIDLLMAHTPSKGAKARLIWAHTGIGGAPVARVEQLLAKYPRLMGELSYRPGLTCEGGRLCPEWRQLLLKYPTRFLLGSDTWVNQRWLYYDDTMKGYRAWLGELPADVARRIAWENGATLFGLRQP
;
A
#
# COMPACT_ATOMS: atom_id res chain seq x y z
N MET A 1 -41.60 -0.05 -58.05
CA MET A 1 -41.57 -0.52 -56.66
C MET A 1 -40.19 -0.18 -56.08
N ARG A 2 -40.14 0.82 -55.18
CA ARG A 2 -38.88 1.24 -54.50
C ARG A 2 -38.93 0.68 -53.09
N TRP A 3 -37.96 -0.16 -52.76
CA TRP A 3 -37.79 -0.68 -51.40
C TRP A 3 -36.90 0.31 -50.62
N ALA A 4 -37.47 0.96 -49.62
CA ALA A 4 -36.75 1.76 -48.68
C ALA A 4 -36.29 0.82 -47.54
N GLY A 5 -34.99 0.56 -47.46
CA GLY A 5 -34.38 -0.16 -46.34
C GLY A 5 -34.31 0.75 -45.14
N LEU A 6 -34.99 0.43 -44.04
CA LEU A 6 -34.79 1.07 -42.74
C LEU A 6 -33.49 0.52 -42.14
N LEU A 7 -32.50 1.39 -41.98
CA LEU A 7 -31.29 1.12 -41.19
C LEU A 7 -31.66 1.40 -39.73
N ALA A 8 -31.84 0.36 -38.91
CA ALA A 8 -31.98 0.49 -37.47
C ALA A 8 -30.61 0.70 -36.83
N CYS A 9 -30.30 1.95 -36.44
CA CYS A 9 -29.15 2.24 -35.57
C CYS A 9 -29.46 1.68 -34.18
N VAL A 10 -28.81 0.59 -33.84
CA VAL A 10 -28.76 0.09 -32.45
C VAL A 10 -27.78 0.98 -31.68
N LEU A 11 -28.33 1.97 -30.99
CA LEU A 11 -27.58 2.73 -29.97
C LEU A 11 -27.30 1.79 -28.79
N GLY A 12 -26.17 1.17 -28.79
CA GLY A 12 -25.68 0.42 -27.63
C GLY A 12 -25.47 1.40 -26.47
N SER A 13 -26.35 1.40 -25.48
CA SER A 13 -26.12 2.07 -24.21
C SER A 13 -24.91 1.41 -23.57
N ALA A 14 -23.75 2.11 -23.52
CA ALA A 14 -22.63 1.70 -22.67
C ALA A 14 -23.15 1.76 -21.24
N ALA A 15 -23.44 0.60 -20.66
CA ALA A 15 -23.72 0.51 -19.23
C ALA A 15 -22.49 1.04 -18.49
N LEU A 16 -22.66 2.06 -17.66
CA LEU A 16 -21.63 2.51 -16.75
C LEU A 16 -21.24 1.33 -15.87
N ALA A 17 -19.97 1.03 -15.81
CA ALA A 17 -19.45 -0.03 -14.93
C ALA A 17 -19.85 0.33 -13.49
N ALA A 18 -20.41 -0.64 -12.76
CA ALA A 18 -20.74 -0.45 -11.36
C ALA A 18 -19.47 -0.37 -10.53
N ASP A 19 -19.47 0.49 -9.51
CA ASP A 19 -18.37 0.61 -8.56
C ASP A 19 -18.06 -0.74 -7.88
N TYR A 20 -16.80 -0.99 -7.56
CA TYR A 20 -16.41 -2.19 -6.82
C TYR A 20 -17.04 -2.20 -5.42
N GLY A 21 -17.85 -3.21 -5.11
CA GLY A 21 -18.60 -3.34 -3.85
C GLY A 21 -17.96 -4.25 -2.79
N GLY A 22 -16.84 -4.90 -3.12
CA GLY A 22 -16.19 -5.88 -2.23
C GLY A 22 -15.33 -5.26 -1.12
N PRO A 23 -14.68 -6.12 -0.30
CA PRO A 23 -13.78 -5.69 0.78
C PRO A 23 -12.52 -5.02 0.23
N ILE A 24 -11.92 -4.13 1.04
CA ILE A 24 -10.65 -3.46 0.75
C ILE A 24 -9.60 -3.87 1.78
N PHE A 25 -8.40 -4.13 1.31
CA PHE A 25 -7.16 -4.24 2.06
C PHE A 25 -6.37 -2.95 1.85
N ASP A 26 -6.20 -2.15 2.89
CA ASP A 26 -5.41 -0.92 2.86
C ASP A 26 -3.96 -1.26 3.23
N ALA A 27 -3.10 -1.37 2.23
CA ALA A 27 -1.71 -1.81 2.38
C ALA A 27 -0.74 -0.69 2.78
N HIS A 28 -1.24 0.52 3.03
CA HIS A 28 -0.39 1.67 3.35
C HIS A 28 -1.13 2.66 4.24
N LEU A 29 -1.18 2.37 5.54
CA LEU A 29 -1.91 3.21 6.49
C LEU A 29 -1.00 3.66 7.63
N HIS A 30 -1.05 4.94 7.94
CA HIS A 30 -0.39 5.55 9.09
C HIS A 30 -1.42 6.05 10.10
N TYR A 31 -1.21 5.69 11.35
CA TYR A 31 -1.89 6.30 12.49
C TYR A 31 -0.84 6.99 13.35
N ASN A 32 -0.30 8.08 12.81
CA ASN A 32 0.79 8.83 13.40
C ASN A 32 0.32 9.63 14.62
N GLU A 33 1.27 10.10 15.43
CA GLU A 33 0.98 10.89 16.63
C GLU A 33 0.12 12.11 16.30
N GLU A 34 0.33 12.75 15.18
CA GLU A 34 -0.48 13.88 14.72
C GLU A 34 -1.97 13.52 14.54
N ALA A 35 -2.29 12.26 14.23
CA ALA A 35 -3.68 11.82 14.08
C ALA A 35 -4.38 11.65 15.44
N PHE A 36 -3.70 11.13 16.46
CA PHE A 36 -4.33 10.89 17.75
C PHE A 36 -4.09 11.99 18.79
N ASN A 37 -3.02 12.80 18.64
CA ASN A 37 -2.67 13.91 19.55
C ASN A 37 -2.61 15.27 18.84
N GLY A 38 -2.99 15.37 17.57
CA GLY A 38 -2.86 16.59 16.77
C GLY A 38 -3.72 17.74 17.29
N SER A 39 -3.19 18.96 17.21
CA SER A 39 -3.90 20.19 17.60
C SER A 39 -4.95 20.62 16.57
N GLU A 40 -4.83 20.17 15.32
CA GLU A 40 -5.75 20.49 14.23
C GLU A 40 -6.57 19.25 13.84
N GLY A 41 -7.76 19.16 14.42
CA GLY A 41 -8.71 18.11 14.10
C GLY A 41 -8.13 16.71 14.34
N PRO A 42 -7.86 16.31 15.60
CA PRO A 42 -7.41 14.97 15.88
C PRO A 42 -8.44 13.96 15.37
N HIS A 43 -7.95 12.84 14.84
CA HIS A 43 -8.78 11.72 14.43
C HIS A 43 -8.62 10.60 15.46
N PRO A 44 -9.44 10.58 16.52
CA PRO A 44 -9.38 9.54 17.54
C PRO A 44 -9.76 8.18 16.95
N LEU A 45 -9.38 7.12 17.64
CA LEU A 45 -9.56 5.74 17.17
C LEU A 45 -10.98 5.41 16.68
N PRO A 46 -12.08 5.82 17.37
CA PRO A 46 -13.44 5.58 16.86
C PRO A 46 -13.72 6.26 15.51
N ASP A 47 -13.16 7.46 15.27
CA ASP A 47 -13.33 8.17 13.98
C ASP A 47 -12.63 7.41 12.85
N VAL A 48 -11.35 7.05 13.02
CA VAL A 48 -10.59 6.35 11.97
C VAL A 48 -11.16 4.97 11.70
N LEU A 49 -11.59 4.23 12.71
CA LEU A 49 -12.24 2.93 12.56
C LEU A 49 -13.61 3.04 11.89
N GLY A 50 -14.38 4.07 12.22
CA GLY A 50 -15.64 4.37 11.55
C GLY A 50 -15.47 4.64 10.05
N ARG A 51 -14.38 5.37 9.67
CA ARG A 51 -14.01 5.58 8.26
C ARG A 51 -13.68 4.28 7.55
N MET A 52 -12.84 3.43 8.16
CA MET A 52 -12.52 2.11 7.60
C MET A 52 -13.77 1.24 7.43
N GLN A 53 -14.63 1.18 8.45
CA GLN A 53 -15.80 0.33 8.46
C GLN A 53 -16.81 0.71 7.36
N ARG A 54 -17.19 2.02 7.24
CA ARG A 54 -18.15 2.45 6.22
C ARG A 54 -17.61 2.35 4.80
N ASN A 55 -16.28 2.31 4.63
CA ASN A 55 -15.63 2.09 3.34
C ASN A 55 -15.33 0.61 3.07
N GLY A 56 -15.74 -0.31 3.93
CA GLY A 56 -15.53 -1.74 3.74
C GLY A 56 -14.07 -2.18 3.80
N VAL A 57 -13.21 -1.41 4.49
CA VAL A 57 -11.83 -1.81 4.77
C VAL A 57 -11.85 -2.88 5.85
N ARG A 58 -11.27 -4.05 5.57
CA ARG A 58 -11.27 -5.22 6.45
C ARG A 58 -9.89 -5.61 6.95
N ALA A 59 -8.83 -5.12 6.33
CA ALA A 59 -7.47 -5.29 6.81
C ALA A 59 -6.63 -4.07 6.45
N ILE A 60 -5.62 -3.80 7.27
CA ILE A 60 -4.70 -2.68 7.11
C ILE A 60 -3.26 -3.11 7.36
N VAL A 61 -2.30 -2.63 6.56
CA VAL A 61 -0.90 -2.56 6.97
C VAL A 61 -0.73 -1.27 7.77
N ALA A 62 -0.53 -1.40 9.08
CA ALA A 62 -0.33 -0.27 9.97
C ALA A 62 1.17 -0.05 10.20
N ASN A 63 1.66 1.15 9.89
CA ASN A 63 3.05 1.54 10.04
C ASN A 63 3.15 3.00 10.53
N SER A 64 2.99 3.23 11.80
CA SER A 64 2.82 4.54 12.41
C SER A 64 4.12 5.10 13.02
N ARG A 65 4.28 6.40 13.01
CA ARG A 65 5.39 7.12 13.65
C ARG A 65 4.87 7.91 14.87
N PRO A 66 5.38 7.59 16.07
CA PRO A 66 6.15 6.38 16.42
C PRO A 66 5.31 5.10 16.30
N ASN A 67 5.94 3.95 16.54
CA ASN A 67 5.27 2.64 16.47
C ASN A 67 4.09 2.48 17.45
N ASP A 68 3.92 3.43 18.39
CA ASP A 68 2.80 3.48 19.33
C ASP A 68 1.44 3.51 18.65
N GLY A 69 1.29 4.23 17.55
CA GLY A 69 0.04 4.27 16.77
C GLY A 69 -0.33 2.90 16.20
N THR A 70 0.65 2.16 15.67
CA THR A 70 0.46 0.78 15.20
C THR A 70 0.03 -0.13 16.35
N ARG A 71 0.67 -0.01 17.52
CA ARG A 71 0.32 -0.80 18.71
C ARG A 71 -1.05 -0.42 19.24
N SER A 72 -1.41 0.86 19.23
CA SER A 72 -2.74 1.34 19.64
C SER A 72 -3.84 0.70 18.80
N LEU A 73 -3.72 0.72 17.47
CA LEU A 73 -4.65 0.03 16.57
C LEU A 73 -4.71 -1.48 16.84
N ALA A 74 -3.56 -2.11 17.07
CA ALA A 74 -3.48 -3.56 17.27
C ALA A 74 -4.11 -4.03 18.58
N GLN A 75 -4.04 -3.22 19.65
CA GLN A 75 -4.53 -3.62 20.97
C GLN A 75 -5.98 -3.25 21.23
N ALA A 76 -6.53 -2.25 20.54
CA ALA A 76 -7.86 -1.73 20.81
C ALA A 76 -8.97 -2.78 20.54
N PRO A 77 -9.87 -3.03 21.50
CA PRO A 77 -11.03 -3.89 21.28
C PRO A 77 -11.92 -3.39 20.13
N GLU A 78 -12.03 -2.07 19.98
CA GLU A 78 -12.81 -1.39 18.95
C GLU A 78 -12.34 -1.77 17.52
N THR A 79 -11.04 -2.00 17.33
CA THR A 79 -10.50 -2.45 16.03
C THR A 79 -11.07 -3.80 15.63
N ARG A 80 -11.15 -4.75 16.59
CA ARG A 80 -11.77 -6.06 16.36
C ARG A 80 -13.28 -5.96 16.16
N GLN A 81 -13.94 -5.09 16.92
CA GLN A 81 -15.39 -4.84 16.78
C GLN A 81 -15.73 -4.22 15.44
N ALA A 82 -14.86 -3.36 14.89
CA ALA A 82 -14.98 -2.81 13.55
C ALA A 82 -14.72 -3.83 12.43
N GLY A 83 -14.28 -5.05 12.78
CA GLY A 83 -13.95 -6.11 11.82
C GLY A 83 -12.70 -5.81 11.00
N VAL A 84 -11.75 -5.05 11.56
CA VAL A 84 -10.49 -4.68 10.92
C VAL A 84 -9.35 -5.54 11.44
N THR A 85 -8.67 -6.24 10.53
CA THR A 85 -7.44 -6.98 10.83
C THR A 85 -6.24 -6.07 10.69
N VAL A 86 -5.40 -5.97 11.73
CA VAL A 86 -4.16 -5.20 11.71
C VAL A 86 -2.99 -6.11 11.32
N VAL A 87 -2.28 -5.75 10.26
CA VAL A 87 -0.99 -6.31 9.87
C VAL A 87 0.08 -5.31 10.31
N PRO A 88 0.75 -5.51 11.45
CA PRO A 88 1.65 -4.52 12.00
C PRO A 88 3.01 -4.52 11.28
N PHE A 89 3.49 -3.34 10.90
CA PHE A 89 4.83 -3.10 10.39
C PHE A 89 5.62 -2.22 11.37
N VAL A 90 6.92 -2.47 11.48
CA VAL A 90 7.82 -1.59 12.23
C VAL A 90 8.16 -0.38 11.36
N ARG A 91 7.71 0.80 11.77
CA ARG A 91 8.17 2.07 11.19
C ARG A 91 9.62 2.33 11.60
N LEU A 92 10.46 2.76 10.66
CA LEU A 92 11.89 3.01 10.91
C LEU A 92 12.16 4.37 11.58
N TYR A 93 11.13 5.10 11.97
CA TYR A 93 11.24 6.47 12.47
C TYR A 93 10.72 6.59 13.89
N ARG A 94 11.56 7.09 14.78
CA ARG A 94 11.19 7.53 16.14
C ARG A 94 10.58 8.93 16.08
N ASN A 95 11.12 9.76 15.16
CA ASN A 95 10.70 11.15 14.93
C ASN A 95 11.07 11.58 13.50
N ARG A 96 10.84 12.85 13.15
CA ARG A 96 11.10 13.36 11.78
C ARG A 96 12.58 13.43 11.40
N ALA A 97 13.51 13.53 12.35
CA ALA A 97 14.94 13.58 12.05
C ALA A 97 15.47 12.25 11.48
N ASP A 98 14.80 11.15 11.76
CA ASP A 98 15.24 9.84 11.25
C ASP A 98 15.03 9.68 9.74
N TYR A 99 14.18 10.52 9.09
CA TYR A 99 13.89 10.40 7.65
C TYR A 99 15.12 10.50 6.75
N ASP A 100 16.09 11.35 7.13
CA ASP A 100 17.28 11.63 6.32
C ASP A 100 18.52 10.84 6.74
N SER A 101 18.41 9.98 7.76
CA SER A 101 19.59 9.34 8.37
C SER A 101 19.43 7.86 8.73
N TRP A 102 18.22 7.32 8.76
CA TRP A 102 17.91 5.96 9.21
C TRP A 102 18.78 4.88 8.55
N PHE A 103 19.11 5.04 7.27
CA PHE A 103 19.86 4.08 6.47
C PHE A 103 21.33 3.90 6.91
N ARG A 104 21.81 4.78 7.79
CA ARG A 104 23.18 4.77 8.35
C ARG A 104 23.24 4.82 9.88
N ASP A 105 22.10 4.97 10.57
CA ASP A 105 22.00 5.05 12.02
C ASP A 105 21.77 3.67 12.63
N GLU A 106 22.82 3.10 13.25
CA GLU A 106 22.77 1.75 13.84
C GLU A 106 21.69 1.64 14.92
N SER A 107 21.39 2.72 15.65
CA SER A 107 20.34 2.71 16.68
C SER A 107 18.93 2.47 16.09
N ILE A 108 18.73 2.74 14.80
CA ILE A 108 17.49 2.36 14.09
C ILE A 108 17.41 0.84 13.90
N TYR A 109 18.54 0.19 13.56
CA TYR A 109 18.58 -1.26 13.45
C TYR A 109 18.29 -1.93 14.80
N GLU A 110 18.89 -1.43 15.88
CA GLU A 110 18.64 -1.91 17.24
C GLU A 110 17.17 -1.73 17.64
N MET A 111 16.59 -0.58 17.36
CA MET A 111 15.16 -0.29 17.60
C MET A 111 14.27 -1.27 16.83
N VAL A 112 14.56 -1.53 15.55
CA VAL A 112 13.80 -2.50 14.74
C VAL A 112 13.88 -3.89 15.35
N GLN A 113 15.05 -4.35 15.79
CA GLN A 113 15.20 -5.66 16.44
C GLN A 113 14.40 -5.73 17.75
N ALA A 114 14.42 -4.66 18.56
CA ALA A 114 13.64 -4.57 19.80
C ALA A 114 12.12 -4.61 19.53
N GLU A 115 11.63 -3.87 18.53
CA GLU A 115 10.21 -3.91 18.16
C GLU A 115 9.81 -5.29 17.62
N LEU A 116 10.62 -5.92 16.77
CA LEU A 116 10.35 -7.28 16.28
C LEU A 116 10.27 -8.30 17.42
N ALA A 117 11.13 -8.18 18.42
CA ALA A 117 11.12 -9.04 19.61
C ALA A 117 9.90 -8.78 20.50
N ARG A 118 9.47 -7.52 20.60
CA ARG A 118 8.32 -7.09 21.40
C ARG A 118 6.99 -7.59 20.83
N GLY A 119 6.80 -7.51 19.50
CA GLY A 119 5.53 -7.79 18.84
C GLY A 119 4.41 -6.81 19.20
N THR A 120 3.17 -7.17 18.88
CA THR A 120 1.95 -6.39 19.14
C THR A 120 0.83 -7.30 19.65
N ALA A 121 -0.27 -6.72 20.14
CA ALA A 121 -1.46 -7.47 20.51
C ALA A 121 -2.15 -8.18 19.31
N ALA A 122 -1.87 -7.76 18.09
CA ALA A 122 -2.32 -8.46 16.87
C ALA A 122 -1.36 -9.61 16.46
N GLY A 123 -0.29 -9.84 17.21
CA GLY A 123 0.73 -10.84 16.92
C GLY A 123 2.09 -10.21 16.55
N PRO A 124 3.01 -10.99 15.98
CA PRO A 124 4.31 -10.49 15.57
C PRO A 124 4.19 -9.45 14.45
N TYR A 125 5.18 -8.55 14.39
CA TYR A 125 5.31 -7.68 13.22
C TYR A 125 5.52 -8.52 11.95
N ARG A 126 4.88 -8.08 10.85
CA ARG A 126 4.85 -8.80 9.58
C ARG A 126 5.67 -8.09 8.49
N GLY A 127 6.24 -6.94 8.82
CA GLY A 127 7.03 -6.17 7.87
C GLY A 127 7.76 -4.99 8.51
N LEU A 128 8.55 -4.32 7.67
CA LEU A 128 9.34 -3.13 7.96
C LEU A 128 8.90 -1.98 7.05
N GLY A 129 8.95 -0.75 7.55
CA GLY A 129 8.60 0.45 6.77
C GLY A 129 7.23 1.00 7.18
N GLU A 130 6.73 2.00 6.51
CA GLU A 130 7.32 2.66 5.36
C GLU A 130 8.65 3.34 5.72
N PHE A 131 9.61 3.30 4.81
CA PHE A 131 10.79 4.14 4.87
C PHE A 131 11.00 4.87 3.54
N HIS A 132 11.69 6.01 3.59
CA HIS A 132 12.00 6.85 2.44
C HIS A 132 13.49 6.76 2.10
N LEU A 133 13.79 6.75 0.81
CA LEU A 133 15.12 7.05 0.29
C LEU A 133 14.95 8.13 -0.79
N TYR A 134 15.25 9.38 -0.42
CA TYR A 134 15.16 10.51 -1.35
C TYR A 134 16.30 10.49 -2.38
N GLU A 135 17.42 9.85 -2.04
CA GLU A 135 18.53 9.56 -2.94
C GLU A 135 18.70 8.04 -3.05
N SER A 136 18.62 7.51 -4.27
CA SER A 136 18.72 6.05 -4.52
C SER A 136 19.98 5.44 -3.89
N ALA A 137 21.11 6.18 -3.94
CA ALA A 137 22.41 5.74 -3.39
C ALA A 137 22.34 5.38 -1.89
N ASN A 138 21.41 5.97 -1.13
CA ASN A 138 21.23 5.69 0.29
C ASN A 138 20.72 4.26 0.55
N ALA A 139 20.20 3.56 -0.45
CA ALA A 139 19.95 2.12 -0.38
C ALA A 139 21.19 1.30 -0.07
N ASN A 140 22.39 1.85 -0.34
CA ASN A 140 23.67 1.24 -0.02
C ASN A 140 24.15 1.54 1.42
N GLY A 141 23.38 2.27 2.22
CA GLY A 141 23.69 2.55 3.61
C GLY A 141 23.82 1.25 4.44
N PRO A 142 24.68 1.24 5.45
CA PRO A 142 24.95 0.02 6.22
C PRO A 142 23.70 -0.54 6.89
N VAL A 143 22.82 0.30 7.43
CA VAL A 143 21.57 -0.11 8.07
C VAL A 143 20.54 -0.56 7.03
N ALA A 144 20.43 0.11 5.89
CA ALA A 144 19.52 -0.32 4.80
C ALA A 144 19.89 -1.73 4.32
N ARG A 145 21.18 -2.02 4.13
CA ARG A 145 21.65 -3.37 3.76
C ARG A 145 21.28 -4.42 4.80
N LYS A 146 21.53 -4.15 6.09
CA LYS A 146 21.19 -5.06 7.19
C LYS A 146 19.69 -5.34 7.24
N LEU A 147 18.85 -4.30 7.09
CA LEU A 147 17.40 -4.43 7.15
C LEU A 147 16.84 -5.23 5.96
N MET A 148 17.39 -5.05 4.75
CA MET A 148 16.98 -5.85 3.60
C MET A 148 17.33 -7.33 3.74
N ALA A 149 18.51 -7.65 4.27
CA ALA A 149 18.90 -9.01 4.57
C ALA A 149 18.01 -9.62 5.66
N LEU A 150 17.82 -8.92 6.77
CA LEU A 150 16.96 -9.32 7.88
C LEU A 150 15.52 -9.56 7.44
N ALA A 151 14.97 -8.69 6.57
CA ALA A 151 13.62 -8.81 6.09
C ALA A 151 13.41 -10.11 5.29
N GLU A 152 14.34 -10.47 4.41
CA GLU A 152 14.25 -11.72 3.67
C GLU A 152 14.44 -12.94 4.57
N GLU A 153 15.42 -12.92 5.48
CA GLU A 153 15.70 -14.02 6.42
C GLU A 153 14.50 -14.33 7.33
N LYS A 154 13.81 -13.27 7.78
CA LYS A 154 12.62 -13.40 8.65
C LYS A 154 11.30 -13.43 7.89
N GLU A 155 11.34 -13.51 6.56
CA GLU A 155 10.15 -13.47 5.68
C GLU A 155 9.23 -12.27 5.91
N LEU A 156 9.79 -11.12 6.31
CA LEU A 156 9.06 -9.87 6.49
C LEU A 156 8.83 -9.20 5.13
N ALA A 157 7.68 -8.53 4.98
CA ALA A 157 7.48 -7.62 3.87
C ALA A 157 8.18 -6.27 4.14
N VAL A 158 8.56 -5.56 3.09
CA VAL A 158 9.19 -4.24 3.18
C VAL A 158 8.34 -3.24 2.43
N LEU A 159 7.86 -2.19 3.08
CA LEU A 159 7.17 -1.07 2.44
C LEU A 159 8.18 0.07 2.23
N ALA A 160 8.51 0.37 0.98
CA ALA A 160 9.57 1.30 0.60
C ALA A 160 9.07 2.43 -0.29
N HIS A 161 9.23 3.68 0.17
CA HIS A 161 8.94 4.90 -0.56
C HIS A 161 10.23 5.38 -1.26
N VAL A 162 10.45 4.88 -2.45
CA VAL A 162 11.71 5.04 -3.19
C VAL A 162 11.46 5.20 -4.68
N ASP A 163 12.47 5.68 -5.40
CA ASP A 163 12.47 5.66 -6.87
C ASP A 163 12.76 4.25 -7.44
N ASP A 164 12.71 4.13 -8.73
CA ASP A 164 12.91 2.86 -9.44
C ASP A 164 14.36 2.34 -9.40
N ALA A 165 15.34 3.23 -9.30
CA ALA A 165 16.74 2.85 -9.20
C ALA A 165 17.05 2.25 -7.81
N ALA A 166 16.46 2.80 -6.75
CA ALA A 166 16.60 2.27 -5.40
C ALA A 166 16.01 0.86 -5.25
N ILE A 167 14.97 0.49 -6.02
CA ILE A 167 14.45 -0.89 -6.02
C ILE A 167 15.56 -1.89 -6.39
N ASP A 168 16.29 -1.65 -7.47
CA ASP A 168 17.38 -2.54 -7.89
C ASP A 168 18.48 -2.64 -6.81
N LEU A 169 18.83 -1.52 -6.17
CA LEU A 169 19.83 -1.48 -5.11
C LEU A 169 19.37 -2.23 -3.85
N LEU A 170 18.15 -1.99 -3.38
CA LEU A 170 17.58 -2.68 -2.22
C LEU A 170 17.52 -4.19 -2.45
N MET A 171 17.03 -4.62 -3.62
CA MET A 171 16.96 -6.04 -3.97
C MET A 171 18.35 -6.70 -4.02
N ALA A 172 19.37 -5.98 -4.48
CA ALA A 172 20.75 -6.48 -4.52
C ALA A 172 21.32 -6.78 -3.12
N HIS A 173 20.77 -6.18 -2.06
CA HIS A 173 21.20 -6.38 -0.67
C HIS A 173 20.46 -7.53 0.04
N THR A 174 19.50 -8.18 -0.60
CA THR A 174 18.89 -9.38 -0.04
C THR A 174 19.71 -10.63 -0.36
N PRO A 175 19.68 -11.67 0.49
CA PRO A 175 20.39 -12.94 0.25
C PRO A 175 20.11 -13.54 -1.13
N SER A 176 18.85 -13.53 -1.58
CA SER A 176 18.43 -14.09 -2.86
C SER A 176 18.55 -13.14 -4.04
N LYS A 177 19.11 -11.92 -3.86
CA LYS A 177 19.16 -10.85 -4.88
C LYS A 177 17.78 -10.50 -5.44
N GLY A 178 16.79 -10.43 -4.55
CA GLY A 178 15.42 -10.06 -4.84
C GLY A 178 14.50 -11.21 -5.25
N ALA A 179 15.00 -12.43 -5.42
CA ALA A 179 14.16 -13.55 -5.85
C ALA A 179 13.10 -13.96 -4.79
N LYS A 180 13.39 -13.77 -3.51
CA LYS A 180 12.50 -14.10 -2.39
C LYS A 180 12.00 -12.88 -1.62
N ALA A 181 12.59 -11.72 -1.82
CA ALA A 181 12.26 -10.49 -1.11
C ALA A 181 10.81 -10.06 -1.37
N ARG A 182 10.06 -9.78 -0.31
CA ARG A 182 8.68 -9.31 -0.34
C ARG A 182 8.68 -7.79 -0.24
N LEU A 183 8.91 -7.08 -1.35
CA LEU A 183 8.94 -5.63 -1.35
C LEU A 183 7.64 -5.06 -1.90
N ILE A 184 7.05 -4.13 -1.15
CA ILE A 184 5.90 -3.30 -1.51
C ILE A 184 6.45 -1.92 -1.87
N TRP A 185 6.33 -1.56 -3.14
CA TRP A 185 6.82 -0.29 -3.66
C TRP A 185 5.74 0.77 -3.49
N ALA A 186 5.89 1.60 -2.46
CA ALA A 186 4.94 2.68 -2.16
C ALA A 186 4.76 3.61 -3.36
N HIS A 187 3.52 3.95 -3.66
CA HIS A 187 3.09 4.77 -4.81
C HIS A 187 3.58 4.22 -6.17
N THR A 188 4.09 3.00 -6.21
CA THR A 188 4.75 2.43 -7.40
C THR A 188 5.78 3.40 -7.99
N GLY A 189 6.52 4.06 -7.11
CA GLY A 189 7.64 4.97 -7.39
C GLY A 189 7.38 6.44 -7.12
N ILE A 190 8.30 7.04 -6.38
CA ILE A 190 8.35 8.49 -6.16
C ILE A 190 8.43 9.20 -7.51
N GLY A 191 7.69 10.28 -7.68
CA GLY A 191 7.74 11.12 -8.88
C GLY A 191 7.13 10.49 -10.14
N GLY A 192 6.61 9.26 -10.04
CA GLY A 192 5.89 8.62 -11.14
C GLY A 192 6.79 7.93 -12.16
N ALA A 193 7.40 6.80 -11.80
CA ALA A 193 8.15 5.97 -12.75
C ALA A 193 7.30 5.62 -14.00
N PRO A 194 7.86 5.65 -15.23
CA PRO A 194 7.14 5.27 -16.43
C PRO A 194 6.59 3.83 -16.34
N VAL A 195 5.38 3.58 -16.86
CA VAL A 195 4.73 2.26 -16.82
C VAL A 195 5.63 1.15 -17.35
N ALA A 196 6.36 1.41 -18.45
CA ALA A 196 7.33 0.45 -19.01
C ALA A 196 8.43 0.06 -18.00
N ARG A 197 8.90 1.02 -17.17
CA ARG A 197 9.89 0.74 -16.13
C ARG A 197 9.30 -0.05 -14.97
N VAL A 198 8.08 0.28 -14.56
CA VAL A 198 7.33 -0.51 -13.57
C VAL A 198 7.20 -1.96 -14.04
N GLU A 199 6.82 -2.17 -15.28
CA GLU A 199 6.69 -3.50 -15.88
C GLU A 199 8.01 -4.28 -15.87
N GLN A 200 9.13 -3.64 -16.25
CA GLN A 200 10.45 -4.27 -16.19
C GLN A 200 10.81 -4.75 -14.77
N LEU A 201 10.54 -3.93 -13.76
CA LEU A 201 10.82 -4.30 -12.36
C LEU A 201 9.91 -5.42 -11.87
N LEU A 202 8.62 -5.41 -12.22
CA LEU A 202 7.70 -6.50 -11.89
C LEU A 202 8.10 -7.82 -12.56
N ALA A 203 8.59 -7.78 -13.79
CA ALA A 203 9.09 -8.95 -14.50
C ALA A 203 10.39 -9.48 -13.89
N LYS A 204 11.28 -8.58 -13.45
CA LYS A 204 12.58 -8.92 -12.86
C LYS A 204 12.46 -9.52 -11.46
N TYR A 205 11.58 -8.97 -10.62
CA TYR A 205 11.45 -9.34 -9.23
C TYR A 205 10.10 -10.02 -8.97
N PRO A 206 10.06 -11.36 -8.79
CA PRO A 206 8.82 -12.13 -8.78
C PRO A 206 7.89 -11.83 -7.60
N ARG A 207 8.39 -11.23 -6.53
CA ARG A 207 7.61 -10.87 -5.33
C ARG A 207 7.49 -9.37 -5.09
N LEU A 208 7.95 -8.53 -6.02
CA LEU A 208 7.73 -7.09 -5.96
C LEU A 208 6.24 -6.79 -6.14
N MET A 209 5.66 -6.00 -5.26
CA MET A 209 4.29 -5.50 -5.33
C MET A 209 4.30 -3.99 -5.55
N GLY A 210 3.44 -3.48 -6.43
CA GLY A 210 3.19 -2.04 -6.56
C GLY A 210 2.05 -1.63 -5.61
N GLU A 211 2.25 -0.61 -4.80
CA GLU A 211 1.18 -0.01 -4.01
C GLU A 211 0.73 1.29 -4.69
N LEU A 212 -0.58 1.55 -4.76
CA LEU A 212 -1.17 2.50 -5.71
C LEU A 212 -1.68 3.80 -5.08
N SER A 213 -1.44 4.05 -3.78
CA SER A 213 -1.84 5.32 -3.18
C SER A 213 -1.15 6.49 -3.86
N TYR A 214 -1.91 7.53 -4.17
CA TYR A 214 -1.40 8.78 -4.79
C TYR A 214 -0.47 8.56 -6.00
N ARG A 215 -0.63 7.44 -6.72
CA ARG A 215 0.20 7.12 -7.87
C ARG A 215 -0.06 8.10 -9.03
N PRO A 216 0.92 8.95 -9.42
CA PRO A 216 0.76 9.86 -10.54
C PRO A 216 0.49 9.10 -11.85
N GLY A 217 -0.49 9.56 -12.63
CA GLY A 217 -0.83 8.97 -13.93
C GLY A 217 -1.59 7.64 -13.86
N LEU A 218 -1.97 7.14 -12.68
CA LEU A 218 -2.84 5.98 -12.54
C LEU A 218 -4.23 6.27 -13.12
N THR A 219 -4.77 7.44 -12.78
CA THR A 219 -6.06 7.92 -13.29
C THR A 219 -5.88 9.12 -14.20
N CYS A 220 -6.69 9.16 -15.25
CA CYS A 220 -6.82 10.21 -16.23
C CYS A 220 -8.04 11.10 -15.91
N GLU A 221 -8.47 11.91 -16.88
CA GLU A 221 -9.62 12.80 -16.75
C GLU A 221 -10.87 12.05 -16.24
N GLY A 222 -11.61 12.69 -15.34
CA GLY A 222 -12.79 12.09 -14.73
C GLY A 222 -12.53 10.98 -13.74
N GLY A 223 -11.26 10.79 -13.30
CA GLY A 223 -10.88 9.76 -12.31
C GLY A 223 -10.84 8.33 -12.87
N ARG A 224 -10.93 8.18 -14.18
CA ARG A 224 -10.90 6.89 -14.87
C ARG A 224 -9.49 6.34 -14.99
N LEU A 225 -9.32 5.01 -15.00
CA LEU A 225 -8.01 4.40 -15.24
C LEU A 225 -7.41 4.87 -16.56
N CYS A 226 -6.16 5.32 -16.52
CA CYS A 226 -5.41 5.57 -17.76
C CYS A 226 -5.19 4.26 -18.53
N PRO A 227 -5.30 4.26 -19.86
CA PRO A 227 -5.25 3.03 -20.67
C PRO A 227 -4.00 2.18 -20.44
N GLU A 228 -2.84 2.82 -20.28
CA GLU A 228 -1.56 2.13 -20.02
C GLU A 228 -1.54 1.44 -18.66
N TRP A 229 -2.07 2.08 -17.61
CA TRP A 229 -2.21 1.48 -16.29
C TRP A 229 -3.24 0.35 -16.30
N ARG A 230 -4.36 0.54 -16.99
CA ARG A 230 -5.33 -0.53 -17.14
C ARG A 230 -4.72 -1.79 -17.77
N GLN A 231 -3.91 -1.63 -18.81
CA GLN A 231 -3.19 -2.76 -19.44
C GLN A 231 -2.21 -3.42 -18.46
N LEU A 232 -1.45 -2.64 -17.70
CA LEU A 232 -0.49 -3.16 -16.73
C LEU A 232 -1.19 -3.94 -15.61
N LEU A 233 -2.30 -3.41 -15.06
CA LEU A 233 -3.09 -4.08 -14.02
C LEU A 233 -3.69 -5.40 -14.51
N LEU A 234 -4.15 -5.43 -15.77
CA LEU A 234 -4.65 -6.66 -16.41
C LEU A 234 -3.54 -7.70 -16.65
N LYS A 235 -2.35 -7.24 -16.98
CA LYS A 235 -1.19 -8.12 -17.22
C LYS A 235 -0.62 -8.70 -15.92
N TYR A 236 -0.65 -7.94 -14.83
CA TYR A 236 -0.09 -8.31 -13.53
C TYR A 236 -1.14 -8.23 -12.39
N PRO A 237 -2.29 -8.93 -12.49
CA PRO A 237 -3.42 -8.75 -11.58
C PRO A 237 -3.11 -9.14 -10.12
N THR A 238 -2.05 -9.91 -9.89
CA THR A 238 -1.62 -10.38 -8.57
C THR A 238 -0.50 -9.54 -7.95
N ARG A 239 -0.16 -8.39 -8.54
CA ARG A 239 1.05 -7.65 -8.20
C ARG A 239 0.79 -6.22 -7.71
N PHE A 240 -0.46 -5.84 -7.46
CA PHE A 240 -0.82 -4.50 -7.02
C PHE A 240 -1.67 -4.53 -5.75
N LEU A 241 -1.51 -3.48 -4.94
CA LEU A 241 -2.19 -3.25 -3.67
C LEU A 241 -2.75 -1.82 -3.63
N LEU A 242 -3.82 -1.62 -2.88
CA LEU A 242 -4.33 -0.28 -2.55
C LEU A 242 -3.71 0.21 -1.24
N GLY A 243 -3.69 1.52 -1.04
CA GLY A 243 -3.30 2.14 0.22
C GLY A 243 -3.91 3.51 0.39
N SER A 244 -4.06 3.98 1.63
CA SER A 244 -4.56 5.31 1.95
C SER A 244 -3.46 6.33 2.18
N ASP A 245 -2.29 5.88 2.59
CA ASP A 245 -1.13 6.72 2.93
C ASP A 245 -1.49 7.93 3.80
N THR A 246 -2.10 7.66 4.95
CA THR A 246 -2.61 8.67 5.89
C THR A 246 -1.50 9.27 6.78
N TRP A 247 -0.35 9.67 6.16
CA TRP A 247 0.83 10.11 6.89
C TRP A 247 0.70 11.51 7.52
N VAL A 248 -0.23 12.33 7.05
CA VAL A 248 -0.60 13.62 7.63
C VAL A 248 -2.06 13.65 8.03
N ASN A 249 -2.36 14.47 9.04
CA ASN A 249 -3.69 14.51 9.65
C ASN A 249 -4.79 14.83 8.64
N GLN A 250 -4.53 15.74 7.69
CA GLN A 250 -5.49 16.12 6.66
C GLN A 250 -5.93 14.95 5.76
N ARG A 251 -5.09 13.92 5.55
CA ARG A 251 -5.47 12.78 4.70
C ARG A 251 -6.60 11.94 5.29
N TRP A 252 -6.78 11.97 6.59
CA TRP A 252 -7.94 11.36 7.21
C TRP A 252 -9.26 12.03 6.80
N LEU A 253 -9.26 13.34 6.53
CA LEU A 253 -10.45 14.05 6.04
C LEU A 253 -10.88 13.57 4.66
N TYR A 254 -9.93 13.18 3.82
CA TYR A 254 -10.16 12.70 2.44
C TYR A 254 -10.19 11.17 2.31
N TYR A 255 -10.16 10.45 3.43
CA TYR A 255 -10.12 8.97 3.42
C TYR A 255 -11.30 8.37 2.66
N ASP A 256 -12.51 8.87 2.91
CA ASP A 256 -13.72 8.39 2.27
C ASP A 256 -13.70 8.64 0.75
N ASP A 257 -13.25 9.82 0.32
CA ASP A 257 -13.13 10.17 -1.10
C ASP A 257 -12.07 9.33 -1.80
N THR A 258 -10.95 9.04 -1.13
CA THR A 258 -9.90 8.15 -1.63
C THR A 258 -10.44 6.74 -1.88
N MET A 259 -11.15 6.16 -0.90
CA MET A 259 -11.76 4.84 -1.03
C MET A 259 -12.85 4.80 -2.10
N LYS A 260 -13.66 5.85 -2.20
CA LYS A 260 -14.66 6.00 -3.27
C LYS A 260 -13.99 6.04 -4.66
N GLY A 261 -12.90 6.80 -4.79
CA GLY A 261 -12.12 6.85 -6.03
C GLY A 261 -11.58 5.47 -6.43
N TYR A 262 -11.09 4.69 -5.46
CA TYR A 262 -10.65 3.31 -5.72
C TYR A 262 -11.79 2.43 -6.22
N ARG A 263 -12.96 2.50 -5.59
CA ARG A 263 -14.12 1.71 -5.99
C ARG A 263 -14.58 2.03 -7.41
N ALA A 264 -14.54 3.30 -7.80
CA ALA A 264 -14.94 3.75 -9.13
C ALA A 264 -14.03 3.14 -10.21
N TRP A 265 -12.71 3.33 -10.14
CA TRP A 265 -11.83 2.81 -11.18
C TRP A 265 -11.62 1.28 -11.11
N LEU A 266 -11.75 0.65 -9.93
CA LEU A 266 -11.78 -0.81 -9.83
C LEU A 266 -12.97 -1.40 -10.58
N GLY A 267 -14.12 -0.70 -10.59
CA GLY A 267 -15.30 -1.10 -11.38
C GLY A 267 -15.06 -1.15 -12.89
N GLU A 268 -14.02 -0.48 -13.40
CA GLU A 268 -13.63 -0.54 -14.82
C GLU A 268 -12.86 -1.82 -15.18
N LEU A 269 -12.39 -2.58 -14.19
CA LEU A 269 -11.64 -3.82 -14.38
C LEU A 269 -12.56 -5.04 -14.36
N PRO A 270 -12.16 -6.17 -14.94
CA PRO A 270 -12.84 -7.45 -14.71
C PRO A 270 -12.96 -7.73 -13.20
N ALA A 271 -14.09 -8.27 -12.77
CA ALA A 271 -14.42 -8.43 -11.36
C ALA A 271 -13.39 -9.24 -10.56
N ASP A 272 -12.75 -10.24 -11.17
CA ASP A 272 -11.69 -11.02 -10.55
C ASP A 272 -10.40 -10.22 -10.37
N VAL A 273 -10.04 -9.37 -11.33
CA VAL A 273 -8.88 -8.46 -11.25
C VAL A 273 -9.11 -7.40 -10.18
N ALA A 274 -10.29 -6.76 -10.17
CA ALA A 274 -10.67 -5.79 -9.15
C ALA A 274 -10.58 -6.40 -7.74
N ARG A 275 -11.13 -7.59 -7.53
CA ARG A 275 -11.10 -8.30 -6.25
C ARG A 275 -9.67 -8.64 -5.82
N ARG A 276 -8.81 -9.07 -6.74
CA ARG A 276 -7.38 -9.33 -6.44
C ARG A 276 -6.69 -8.09 -5.94
N ILE A 277 -6.79 -6.98 -6.65
CA ILE A 277 -6.11 -5.72 -6.30
C ILE A 277 -6.68 -5.15 -5.00
N ALA A 278 -8.01 -5.16 -4.85
CA ALA A 278 -8.66 -4.59 -3.68
C ALA A 278 -8.44 -5.39 -2.40
N TRP A 279 -8.31 -6.73 -2.49
CA TRP A 279 -8.30 -7.58 -1.31
C TRP A 279 -7.34 -8.76 -1.39
N GLU A 280 -7.47 -9.63 -2.40
CA GLU A 280 -6.87 -10.96 -2.37
C GLU A 280 -5.34 -10.92 -2.37
N ASN A 281 -4.72 -9.95 -3.05
CA ASN A 281 -3.27 -9.83 -3.10
C ASN A 281 -2.70 -9.54 -1.70
N GLY A 282 -3.28 -8.61 -0.97
CA GLY A 282 -2.89 -8.31 0.41
C GLY A 282 -3.17 -9.48 1.35
N ALA A 283 -4.36 -10.07 1.24
CA ALA A 283 -4.74 -11.23 2.05
C ALA A 283 -3.78 -12.42 1.81
N THR A 284 -3.42 -12.69 0.56
CA THR A 284 -2.46 -13.76 0.19
C THR A 284 -1.06 -13.46 0.72
N LEU A 285 -0.58 -12.21 0.57
CA LEU A 285 0.75 -11.81 1.02
C LEU A 285 0.94 -12.05 2.53
N PHE A 286 -0.11 -11.86 3.31
CA PHE A 286 -0.08 -11.99 4.77
C PHE A 286 -0.82 -13.21 5.33
N GLY A 287 -1.32 -14.10 4.47
CA GLY A 287 -2.01 -15.32 4.89
C GLY A 287 -3.32 -15.07 5.65
N LEU A 288 -4.07 -14.02 5.27
CA LEU A 288 -5.36 -13.71 5.87
C LEU A 288 -6.47 -14.55 5.22
N ARG A 289 -7.49 -14.87 6.02
CA ARG A 289 -8.71 -15.53 5.51
C ARG A 289 -9.58 -14.52 4.76
N GLN A 290 -10.41 -15.01 3.86
CA GLN A 290 -11.47 -14.18 3.26
C GLN A 290 -12.40 -13.66 4.37
N PRO A 291 -12.84 -12.37 4.29
CA PRO A 291 -13.72 -11.77 5.30
C PRO A 291 -15.14 -12.34 5.24
#